data_465716dad42aec97ea819d4ef1028c15
#
_entry.id   465716dad42aec97ea819d4ef1028c15
#
_cell.length_a   1.000
_cell.length_b   1.000
_cell.length_c   1.000
_cell.angle_alpha   90.00
_cell.angle_beta   90.00
_cell.angle_gamma   90.00
#
_symmetry.space_group_name_H-M   'P 1'
#
loop_
_entity.id
_entity.type
_entity.pdbx_description
1 polymer ?
#
loop_
_entity_poly.entity_id
_entity_poly.type
_entity_poly.pdbx_seq_one_letter_code
_entity_poly.pdbx_strand_id
1 'polypeptide(L)'
;MMVIRPVEPGDLPGLLKLAAETGGGLTSLPVDEATLAARIARSQQTWRGELPKSEQGYVFVLEESESGAVVGICAIEVAVGLNDPWYNYRVGTQVHASKELNVYQALSTLFLSNDHTGSSELCTLFLDPQWRKEGNGYLLSKSRFLFMAAFRERFNEKVVAEMRGVIDEQGYSPFWESLGKRFFAMEFSRADYLCGTGQKAFIAALMPKHPLYIDFLSPEAQAVIGKVHPQTAPARTVLEKEGFRYLNYIDIFDGGPTLECDIDRVRAIRKSRLVTTEAGETPPGDWPLCLVANEQYHQFRALLVHADPDGDTLTLSARELDMLKCHAGDQVRMVRLIPEEKTA
;
A
#
# COMPACT_ATOMS: atom_id res chain seq x y z
N MET A 1 -3.97 23.66 2.09
CA MET A 1 -4.92 22.52 1.91
C MET A 1 -4.16 21.34 1.32
N MET A 2 -4.56 20.12 1.69
CA MET A 2 -3.86 18.91 1.21
C MET A 2 -4.63 18.28 0.07
N VAL A 3 -3.96 17.95 -1.04
CA VAL A 3 -4.58 17.32 -2.22
C VAL A 3 -3.75 16.14 -2.71
N ILE A 4 -4.43 15.05 -3.05
CA ILE A 4 -3.84 13.92 -3.78
C ILE A 4 -3.95 14.18 -5.27
N ARG A 5 -2.84 13.94 -5.99
CA ARG A 5 -2.80 13.98 -7.44
C ARG A 5 -1.83 12.95 -8.03
N PRO A 6 -1.96 12.62 -9.33
CA PRO A 6 -0.90 11.88 -10.03
C PRO A 6 0.46 12.56 -9.90
N VAL A 7 1.51 11.73 -9.84
CA VAL A 7 2.89 12.22 -9.84
C VAL A 7 3.23 12.88 -11.18
N GLU A 8 4.03 13.93 -11.16
CA GLU A 8 4.53 14.65 -12.33
C GLU A 8 6.07 14.62 -12.37
N PRO A 9 6.70 14.83 -13.55
CA PRO A 9 8.16 14.83 -13.65
C PRO A 9 8.83 15.84 -12.72
N GLY A 10 8.20 16.99 -12.45
CA GLY A 10 8.67 18.02 -11.54
C GLY A 10 8.72 17.62 -10.06
N ASP A 11 8.10 16.49 -9.68
CA ASP A 11 8.06 16.02 -8.30
C ASP A 11 9.32 15.26 -7.86
N LEU A 12 10.22 14.93 -8.78
CA LEU A 12 11.41 14.14 -8.48
C LEU A 12 12.23 14.68 -7.28
N PRO A 13 12.52 16.00 -7.15
CA PRO A 13 13.21 16.51 -5.96
C PRO A 13 12.44 16.26 -4.65
N GLY A 14 11.12 16.40 -4.67
CA GLY A 14 10.26 16.11 -3.52
C GLY A 14 10.29 14.63 -3.14
N LEU A 15 10.26 13.73 -4.12
CA LEU A 15 10.35 12.28 -3.89
C LEU A 15 11.71 11.87 -3.34
N LEU A 16 12.80 12.46 -3.82
CA LEU A 16 14.15 12.23 -3.29
C LEU A 16 14.25 12.66 -1.82
N LYS A 17 13.66 13.81 -1.47
CA LYS A 17 13.57 14.25 -0.08
C LYS A 17 12.82 13.23 0.78
N LEU A 18 11.62 12.79 0.34
CA LEU A 18 10.84 11.78 1.06
C LEU A 18 11.61 10.45 1.19
N ALA A 19 12.30 10.01 0.14
CA ALA A 19 13.11 8.81 0.15
C ALA A 19 14.21 8.87 1.22
N ALA A 20 14.90 10.00 1.34
CA ALA A 20 15.92 10.20 2.37
C ALA A 20 15.34 10.11 3.80
N GLU A 21 14.11 10.55 4.01
CA GLU A 21 13.44 10.54 5.31
C GLU A 21 12.92 9.14 5.73
N THR A 22 12.86 8.17 4.82
CA THR A 22 12.40 6.79 5.15
C THR A 22 13.39 6.04 6.03
N GLY A 23 14.63 6.50 6.12
CA GLY A 23 15.70 5.81 6.86
C GLY A 23 16.13 4.48 6.23
N GLY A 24 15.87 4.26 4.94
CA GLY A 24 16.26 3.05 4.20
C GLY A 24 15.37 1.84 4.43
N GLY A 25 14.18 2.01 5.00
CA GLY A 25 13.28 0.89 5.30
C GLY A 25 12.08 0.74 4.37
N LEU A 26 12.05 1.45 3.24
CA LEU A 26 11.00 1.35 2.25
C LEU A 26 11.61 1.02 0.89
N THR A 27 11.71 -0.27 0.58
CA THR A 27 12.30 -0.83 -0.66
C THR A 27 11.77 -0.15 -1.93
N SER A 28 10.49 0.17 -1.93
CA SER A 28 9.81 0.79 -3.08
C SER A 28 10.03 2.31 -3.20
N LEU A 29 10.79 2.92 -2.30
CA LEU A 29 11.18 4.33 -2.35
C LEU A 29 12.69 4.49 -2.04
N PRO A 30 13.58 3.96 -2.88
CA PRO A 30 15.01 4.02 -2.66
C PRO A 30 15.54 5.45 -2.86
N VAL A 31 16.63 5.79 -2.17
CA VAL A 31 17.36 7.04 -2.39
C VAL A 31 18.23 6.90 -3.64
N ASP A 32 17.58 6.82 -4.80
CA ASP A 32 18.20 6.66 -6.11
C ASP A 32 17.44 7.46 -7.16
N GLU A 33 18.06 8.51 -7.68
CA GLU A 33 17.44 9.45 -8.61
C GLU A 33 16.97 8.77 -9.90
N ALA A 34 17.81 7.89 -10.47
CA ALA A 34 17.50 7.21 -11.73
C ALA A 34 16.30 6.28 -11.57
N THR A 35 16.24 5.53 -10.48
CA THR A 35 15.11 4.64 -10.15
C THR A 35 13.82 5.42 -9.96
N LEU A 36 13.86 6.53 -9.22
CA LEU A 36 12.67 7.36 -8.99
C LEU A 36 12.20 8.06 -10.27
N ALA A 37 13.12 8.58 -11.08
CA ALA A 37 12.80 9.17 -12.39
C ALA A 37 12.15 8.13 -13.32
N ALA A 38 12.70 6.92 -13.40
CA ALA A 38 12.13 5.82 -14.18
C ALA A 38 10.73 5.44 -13.69
N ARG A 39 10.51 5.44 -12.38
CA ARG A 39 9.20 5.17 -11.78
C ARG A 39 8.16 6.24 -12.12
N ILE A 40 8.53 7.51 -12.07
CA ILE A 40 7.68 8.62 -12.52
C ILE A 40 7.32 8.43 -14.00
N ALA A 41 8.31 8.17 -14.86
CA ALA A 41 8.11 7.97 -16.29
C ALA A 41 7.15 6.79 -16.57
N ARG A 42 7.33 5.66 -15.87
CA ARG A 42 6.43 4.50 -15.95
C ARG A 42 5.00 4.86 -15.54
N SER A 43 4.84 5.61 -14.46
CA SER A 43 3.51 6.08 -14.04
C SER A 43 2.87 6.96 -15.11
N GLN A 44 3.62 7.90 -15.70
CA GLN A 44 3.13 8.75 -16.79
C GLN A 44 2.71 7.92 -18.03
N GLN A 45 3.48 6.90 -18.39
CA GLN A 45 3.12 5.96 -19.47
C GLN A 45 1.86 5.16 -19.14
N THR A 46 1.70 4.76 -17.86
CA THR A 46 0.47 4.09 -17.40
C THR A 46 -0.76 4.97 -17.60
N TRP A 47 -0.69 6.25 -17.20
CA TRP A 47 -1.77 7.22 -17.40
C TRP A 47 -2.13 7.42 -18.87
N ARG A 48 -1.17 7.34 -19.77
CA ARG A 48 -1.40 7.43 -21.23
C ARG A 48 -1.87 6.12 -21.87
N GLY A 49 -1.90 5.02 -21.11
CA GLY A 49 -2.31 3.71 -21.63
C GLY A 49 -1.27 3.06 -22.57
N GLU A 50 0.00 3.44 -22.44
CA GLU A 50 1.10 2.98 -23.30
C GLU A 50 1.71 1.64 -22.88
N LEU A 51 1.39 1.18 -21.65
CA LEU A 51 1.98 -0.03 -21.08
C LEU A 51 0.99 -1.19 -21.00
N PRO A 52 1.47 -2.44 -21.16
CA PRO A 52 0.66 -3.61 -20.87
C PRO A 52 0.33 -3.68 -19.37
N LYS A 53 -0.74 -4.37 -19.03
CA LYS A 53 -1.24 -4.46 -17.62
C LYS A 53 -0.16 -4.93 -16.63
N SER A 54 0.74 -5.81 -17.07
CA SER A 54 1.86 -6.33 -16.27
C SER A 54 2.92 -5.28 -15.87
N GLU A 55 2.93 -4.13 -16.55
CA GLU A 55 3.91 -3.05 -16.30
C GLU A 55 3.26 -1.79 -15.76
N GLN A 56 1.93 -1.74 -15.69
CA GLN A 56 1.21 -0.56 -15.22
C GLN A 56 1.36 -0.34 -13.71
N GLY A 57 1.66 0.91 -13.34
CA GLY A 57 1.71 1.35 -11.95
C GLY A 57 1.31 2.82 -11.84
N TYR A 58 0.45 3.12 -10.88
CA TYR A 58 -0.01 4.47 -10.57
C TYR A 58 0.74 4.99 -9.36
N VAL A 59 1.37 6.14 -9.49
CA VAL A 59 2.00 6.86 -8.39
C VAL A 59 1.24 8.15 -8.13
N PHE A 60 0.90 8.38 -6.86
CA PHE A 60 0.23 9.58 -6.39
C PHE A 60 1.10 10.29 -5.37
N VAL A 61 0.99 11.60 -5.34
CA VAL A 61 1.62 12.45 -4.34
C VAL A 61 0.56 13.18 -3.52
N LEU A 62 0.90 13.43 -2.26
CA LEU A 62 0.17 14.36 -1.40
C LEU A 62 0.90 15.70 -1.47
N GLU A 63 0.21 16.69 -2.00
CA GLU A 63 0.70 18.06 -2.15
C GLU A 63 0.08 18.99 -1.12
N GLU A 64 0.91 19.84 -0.52
CA GLU A 64 0.43 21.02 0.19
C GLU A 64 0.21 22.16 -0.81
N SER A 65 -1.05 22.59 -0.99
CA SER A 65 -1.48 23.43 -2.12
C SER A 65 -0.98 24.87 -2.10
N GLU A 66 -0.50 25.38 -0.95
CA GLU A 66 -0.02 26.78 -0.86
C GLU A 66 1.45 26.88 -1.26
N SER A 67 2.24 25.91 -0.85
CA SER A 67 3.67 25.86 -1.16
C SER A 67 4.00 25.02 -2.40
N GLY A 68 3.08 24.16 -2.85
CA GLY A 68 3.34 23.14 -3.87
C GLY A 68 4.26 22.01 -3.37
N ALA A 69 4.49 21.89 -2.07
CA ALA A 69 5.39 20.91 -1.51
C ALA A 69 4.78 19.49 -1.59
N VAL A 70 5.55 18.54 -2.12
CA VAL A 70 5.24 17.12 -2.04
C VAL A 70 5.64 16.60 -0.66
N VAL A 71 4.65 16.19 0.13
CA VAL A 71 4.82 15.77 1.52
C VAL A 71 4.48 14.31 1.77
N GLY A 72 3.97 13.61 0.77
CA GLY A 72 3.66 12.20 0.85
C GLY A 72 3.59 11.54 -0.52
N ILE A 73 3.72 10.23 -0.52
CA ILE A 73 3.64 9.39 -1.71
C ILE A 73 2.84 8.12 -1.41
N CYS A 74 2.06 7.65 -2.37
CA CYS A 74 1.49 6.32 -2.38
C CYS A 74 1.39 5.79 -3.80
N ALA A 75 1.32 4.47 -3.95
CA ALA A 75 1.26 3.86 -5.26
C ALA A 75 0.35 2.63 -5.31
N ILE A 76 0.02 2.22 -6.53
CA ILE A 76 -0.69 1.00 -6.86
C ILE A 76 0.06 0.34 -8.01
N GLU A 77 0.51 -0.89 -7.82
CA GLU A 77 0.90 -1.78 -8.93
C GLU A 77 -0.36 -2.48 -9.43
N VAL A 78 -0.60 -2.45 -10.73
CA VAL A 78 -1.88 -2.95 -11.29
C VAL A 78 -1.96 -4.46 -11.24
N ALA A 79 -0.85 -5.16 -11.54
CA ALA A 79 -0.80 -6.62 -11.54
C ALA A 79 0.63 -7.11 -11.26
N VAL A 80 0.89 -7.56 -10.03
CA VAL A 80 2.21 -8.07 -9.65
C VAL A 80 2.47 -9.47 -10.20
N GLY A 81 3.75 -9.82 -10.37
CA GLY A 81 4.18 -11.19 -10.67
C GLY A 81 3.98 -11.65 -12.10
N LEU A 82 3.58 -10.79 -13.04
CA LEU A 82 3.32 -11.16 -14.43
C LEU A 82 4.58 -11.07 -15.32
N ASN A 83 5.53 -10.19 -15.01
CA ASN A 83 6.81 -10.12 -15.71
C ASN A 83 7.90 -10.79 -14.88
N ASP A 84 8.12 -10.32 -13.65
CA ASP A 84 9.02 -10.93 -12.69
C ASP A 84 8.20 -11.65 -11.63
N PRO A 85 8.52 -12.91 -11.28
CA PRO A 85 7.79 -13.63 -10.25
C PRO A 85 7.73 -12.84 -8.94
N TRP A 86 6.55 -12.80 -8.34
CA TRP A 86 6.32 -12.18 -7.04
C TRP A 86 6.19 -13.26 -5.99
N TYR A 87 7.01 -13.20 -4.94
CA TYR A 87 7.16 -14.28 -3.98
C TYR A 87 6.65 -13.89 -2.60
N ASN A 88 5.95 -14.83 -1.96
CA ASN A 88 5.69 -14.84 -0.52
C ASN A 88 6.06 -16.21 0.05
N TYR A 89 6.31 -16.27 1.35
CA TYR A 89 6.15 -17.52 2.06
C TYR A 89 4.70 -17.66 2.52
N ARG A 90 4.12 -18.82 2.25
CA ARG A 90 2.87 -19.25 2.87
C ARG A 90 3.19 -19.98 4.16
N VAL A 91 2.63 -19.54 5.27
CA VAL A 91 2.70 -20.23 6.56
C VAL A 91 1.64 -21.31 6.56
N GLY A 92 2.07 -22.56 6.59
CA GLY A 92 1.21 -23.73 6.58
C GLY A 92 1.43 -24.63 7.80
N THR A 93 0.74 -25.76 7.84
CA THR A 93 0.89 -26.76 8.90
C THR A 93 1.15 -28.12 8.29
N GLN A 94 2.12 -28.85 8.82
CA GLN A 94 2.37 -30.25 8.49
C GLN A 94 2.19 -31.12 9.75
N VAL A 95 1.44 -32.20 9.60
CA VAL A 95 1.19 -33.15 10.70
C VAL A 95 2.09 -34.37 10.55
N HIS A 96 2.77 -34.73 11.62
CA HIS A 96 3.55 -35.95 11.78
C HIS A 96 2.88 -36.80 12.87
N ALA A 97 2.44 -38.01 12.52
CA ALA A 97 1.72 -38.87 13.46
C ALA A 97 2.13 -40.34 13.32
N SER A 98 2.28 -41.02 14.45
CA SER A 98 2.43 -42.46 14.54
C SER A 98 1.55 -43.00 15.65
N LYS A 99 0.60 -43.88 15.28
CA LYS A 99 -0.29 -44.52 16.25
C LYS A 99 0.48 -45.52 17.13
N GLU A 100 1.46 -46.18 16.56
CA GLU A 100 2.31 -47.17 17.26
C GLU A 100 3.12 -46.56 18.37
N LEU A 101 3.67 -45.33 18.12
CA LEU A 101 4.47 -44.58 19.06
C LEU A 101 3.67 -43.62 19.92
N ASN A 102 2.37 -43.55 19.71
CA ASN A 102 1.48 -42.57 20.34
C ASN A 102 2.01 -41.11 20.20
N VAL A 103 2.48 -40.78 18.99
CA VAL A 103 3.03 -39.44 18.67
C VAL A 103 2.10 -38.74 17.70
N TYR A 104 1.79 -37.48 17.99
CA TYR A 104 1.12 -36.54 17.10
C TYR A 104 1.73 -35.17 17.24
N GLN A 105 2.27 -34.61 16.15
CA GLN A 105 2.86 -33.27 16.13
C GLN A 105 2.34 -32.51 14.91
N ALA A 106 1.85 -31.30 15.14
CA ALA A 106 1.50 -30.36 14.10
C ALA A 106 2.56 -29.23 14.09
N LEU A 107 3.38 -29.22 13.05
CA LEU A 107 4.49 -28.27 12.91
C LEU A 107 4.16 -27.20 11.87
N SER A 108 4.53 -25.97 12.16
CA SER A 108 4.38 -24.86 11.22
C SER A 108 5.49 -24.88 10.17
N THR A 109 5.12 -24.59 8.92
CA THR A 109 6.03 -24.61 7.78
C THR A 109 5.95 -23.32 6.98
N LEU A 110 7.06 -22.98 6.30
CA LEU A 110 7.11 -21.94 5.28
C LEU A 110 7.20 -22.61 3.91
N PHE A 111 6.31 -22.25 3.02
CA PHE A 111 6.31 -22.73 1.64
C PHE A 111 6.36 -21.54 0.69
N LEU A 112 7.36 -21.52 -0.23
CA LEU A 112 7.49 -20.48 -1.24
C LEU A 112 6.31 -20.53 -2.21
N SER A 113 5.62 -19.40 -2.38
CA SER A 113 4.37 -19.30 -3.13
C SER A 113 4.39 -18.09 -4.05
N ASN A 114 3.69 -18.23 -5.18
CA ASN A 114 3.36 -17.17 -6.12
C ASN A 114 1.83 -16.96 -6.21
N ASP A 115 1.09 -17.26 -5.15
CA ASP A 115 -0.38 -17.28 -5.12
C ASP A 115 -1.01 -15.90 -5.40
N HIS A 116 -0.26 -14.82 -5.18
CA HIS A 116 -0.70 -13.45 -5.44
C HIS A 116 -0.39 -12.95 -6.87
N THR A 117 0.12 -13.81 -7.76
CA THR A 117 0.38 -13.44 -9.15
C THR A 117 -0.86 -12.84 -9.81
N GLY A 118 -0.70 -11.67 -10.42
CA GLY A 118 -1.77 -10.91 -11.06
C GLY A 118 -2.61 -10.04 -10.11
N SER A 119 -2.43 -10.13 -8.80
CA SER A 119 -3.13 -9.25 -7.85
C SER A 119 -2.69 -7.80 -8.02
N SER A 120 -3.57 -6.85 -7.72
CA SER A 120 -3.18 -5.46 -7.57
C SER A 120 -2.52 -5.25 -6.21
N GLU A 121 -1.50 -4.39 -6.13
CA GLU A 121 -0.77 -4.14 -4.89
C GLU A 121 -0.84 -2.68 -4.47
N LEU A 122 -1.15 -2.44 -3.20
CA LEU A 122 -0.98 -1.14 -2.55
C LEU A 122 0.43 -1.04 -1.99
N CYS A 123 1.24 -0.16 -2.54
CA CYS A 123 2.65 -0.02 -2.16
C CYS A 123 3.06 1.43 -1.92
N THR A 124 4.31 1.63 -1.53
CA THR A 124 5.01 2.93 -1.44
C THR A 124 4.24 3.98 -0.64
N LEU A 125 3.67 3.60 0.50
CA LEU A 125 2.98 4.53 1.37
C LEU A 125 3.97 5.20 2.33
N PHE A 126 4.26 6.48 2.11
CA PHE A 126 5.08 7.28 3.01
C PHE A 126 4.54 8.70 3.13
N LEU A 127 4.48 9.20 4.35
CA LEU A 127 4.09 10.55 4.70
C LEU A 127 5.17 11.17 5.56
N ASP A 128 5.67 12.33 5.17
CA ASP A 128 6.61 13.14 5.97
C ASP A 128 6.09 13.25 7.41
N PRO A 129 6.91 12.91 8.42
CA PRO A 129 6.50 12.92 9.82
C PRO A 129 5.88 14.23 10.29
N GLN A 130 6.31 15.37 9.75
CA GLN A 130 5.77 16.69 10.12
C GLN A 130 4.31 16.89 9.67
N TRP A 131 3.88 16.09 8.70
CA TRP A 131 2.54 16.15 8.11
C TRP A 131 1.60 15.03 8.58
N ARG A 132 2.00 14.21 9.55
CA ARG A 132 1.18 13.14 10.14
C ARG A 132 0.12 13.68 11.10
N LYS A 133 -0.76 14.52 10.59
CA LYS A 133 -1.82 15.23 11.33
C LYS A 133 -3.07 15.38 10.45
N GLU A 134 -4.18 15.81 11.03
CA GLU A 134 -5.40 16.26 10.32
C GLU A 134 -5.96 15.24 9.32
N GLY A 135 -5.76 13.94 9.54
CA GLY A 135 -6.25 12.91 8.62
C GLY A 135 -5.39 12.67 7.38
N ASN A 136 -4.25 13.35 7.21
CA ASN A 136 -3.40 13.24 6.01
C ASN A 136 -2.95 11.80 5.71
N GLY A 137 -2.66 11.00 6.73
CA GLY A 137 -2.32 9.59 6.55
C GLY A 137 -3.48 8.77 5.99
N TYR A 138 -4.70 9.06 6.42
CA TYR A 138 -5.92 8.44 5.87
C TYR A 138 -6.18 8.92 4.43
N LEU A 139 -6.05 10.22 4.16
CA LEU A 139 -6.17 10.78 2.83
C LEU A 139 -5.22 10.07 1.87
N LEU A 140 -3.93 10.02 2.21
CA LEU A 140 -2.89 9.40 1.40
C LEU A 140 -3.16 7.90 1.17
N SER A 141 -3.54 7.16 2.21
CA SER A 141 -3.79 5.73 2.11
C SER A 141 -5.08 5.42 1.34
N LYS A 142 -6.20 6.10 1.67
CA LYS A 142 -7.54 5.72 1.21
C LYS A 142 -7.93 6.35 -0.13
N SER A 143 -7.25 7.40 -0.60
CA SER A 143 -7.48 7.97 -1.95
C SER A 143 -7.34 6.93 -3.05
N ARG A 144 -6.43 5.95 -2.88
CA ARG A 144 -6.26 4.82 -3.79
C ARG A 144 -7.54 3.99 -3.94
N PHE A 145 -8.34 3.85 -2.89
CA PHE A 145 -9.60 3.11 -2.94
C PHE A 145 -10.67 3.85 -3.75
N LEU A 146 -10.74 5.19 -3.64
CA LEU A 146 -11.64 5.96 -4.49
C LEU A 146 -11.21 5.93 -5.95
N PHE A 147 -9.91 5.96 -6.21
CA PHE A 147 -9.39 5.76 -7.57
C PHE A 147 -9.76 4.37 -8.12
N MET A 148 -9.58 3.31 -7.31
CA MET A 148 -10.00 1.97 -7.69
C MET A 148 -11.50 1.85 -7.90
N ALA A 149 -12.31 2.54 -7.11
CA ALA A 149 -13.78 2.55 -7.28
C ALA A 149 -14.21 3.25 -8.57
N ALA A 150 -13.56 4.37 -8.91
CA ALA A 150 -13.86 5.14 -10.12
C ALA A 150 -13.44 4.40 -11.42
N PHE A 151 -12.36 3.62 -11.36
CA PHE A 151 -11.74 2.95 -12.52
C PHE A 151 -11.56 1.45 -12.26
N ARG A 152 -12.62 0.80 -11.77
CA ARG A 152 -12.64 -0.60 -11.30
C ARG A 152 -12.08 -1.60 -12.32
N GLU A 153 -12.37 -1.40 -13.58
CA GLU A 153 -12.00 -2.29 -14.69
C GLU A 153 -10.48 -2.38 -14.94
N ARG A 154 -9.72 -1.43 -14.38
CA ARG A 154 -8.26 -1.39 -14.51
C ARG A 154 -7.54 -2.32 -13.52
N PHE A 155 -8.23 -2.73 -12.46
CA PHE A 155 -7.65 -3.48 -11.36
C PHE A 155 -8.13 -4.92 -11.30
N ASN A 156 -7.34 -5.78 -10.63
CA ASN A 156 -7.69 -7.17 -10.40
C ASN A 156 -8.78 -7.29 -9.32
N GLU A 157 -9.35 -8.48 -9.20
CA GLU A 157 -10.33 -8.81 -8.15
C GLU A 157 -9.70 -8.79 -6.75
N LYS A 158 -8.44 -9.19 -6.63
CA LYS A 158 -7.69 -9.20 -5.36
C LYS A 158 -6.72 -8.02 -5.28
N VAL A 159 -6.72 -7.38 -4.11
CA VAL A 159 -5.77 -6.34 -3.73
C VAL A 159 -4.94 -6.83 -2.55
N VAL A 160 -3.63 -6.69 -2.64
CA VAL A 160 -2.68 -7.06 -1.60
C VAL A 160 -1.88 -5.84 -1.11
N ALA A 161 -1.31 -5.96 0.08
CA ALA A 161 -0.37 -4.99 0.63
C ALA A 161 0.67 -5.74 1.47
N GLU A 162 1.93 -5.67 1.05
CA GLU A 162 3.04 -6.13 1.88
C GLU A 162 3.35 -5.09 2.95
N MET A 163 3.36 -5.54 4.20
CA MET A 163 3.63 -4.69 5.34
C MET A 163 5.05 -4.96 5.82
N ARG A 164 5.84 -3.90 5.98
CA ARG A 164 7.21 -3.99 6.51
C ARG A 164 7.23 -4.80 7.81
N GLY A 165 8.10 -5.82 7.86
CA GLY A 165 8.33 -6.66 9.03
C GLY A 165 9.21 -6.00 10.08
N VAL A 166 9.59 -6.75 11.08
CA VAL A 166 10.37 -6.25 12.22
C VAL A 166 11.85 -6.13 11.83
N ILE A 167 12.33 -4.90 11.84
CA ILE A 167 13.72 -4.52 11.58
C ILE A 167 14.10 -3.49 12.65
N ASP A 168 15.28 -3.60 13.23
CA ASP A 168 15.77 -2.61 14.18
C ASP A 168 16.39 -1.38 13.51
N GLU A 169 16.82 -0.39 14.32
CA GLU A 169 17.42 0.86 13.85
C GLU A 169 18.78 0.66 13.14
N GLN A 170 19.43 -0.48 13.34
CA GLN A 170 20.68 -0.85 12.69
C GLN A 170 20.46 -1.65 11.40
N GLY A 171 19.19 -1.89 11.02
CA GLY A 171 18.83 -2.65 9.83
C GLY A 171 18.91 -4.18 10.04
N TYR A 172 18.93 -4.65 11.28
CA TYR A 172 18.92 -6.07 11.61
C TYR A 172 17.48 -6.61 11.57
N SER A 173 17.26 -7.63 10.74
CA SER A 173 16.01 -8.38 10.68
C SER A 173 16.25 -9.78 11.27
N PRO A 174 15.59 -10.17 12.37
CA PRO A 174 15.73 -11.52 12.93
C PRO A 174 15.34 -12.61 11.93
N PHE A 175 14.30 -12.36 11.12
CA PHE A 175 13.86 -13.32 10.10
C PHE A 175 14.92 -13.50 9.01
N TRP A 176 15.49 -12.40 8.50
CA TRP A 176 16.55 -12.46 7.50
C TRP A 176 17.80 -13.17 8.01
N GLU A 177 18.26 -12.84 9.19
CA GLU A 177 19.46 -13.46 9.79
C GLU A 177 19.30 -14.97 9.97
N SER A 178 18.11 -15.41 10.36
CA SER A 178 17.85 -16.83 10.60
C SER A 178 17.62 -17.63 9.32
N LEU A 179 17.03 -17.02 8.29
CA LEU A 179 16.63 -17.69 7.06
C LEU A 179 17.30 -17.12 5.81
N GLY A 180 16.97 -15.88 5.43
CA GLY A 180 17.38 -15.30 4.16
C GLY A 180 18.90 -15.29 3.97
N LYS A 181 19.64 -14.86 4.96
CA LYS A 181 21.10 -14.77 4.92
C LYS A 181 21.78 -16.11 4.62
N ARG A 182 21.19 -17.23 5.01
CA ARG A 182 21.72 -18.58 4.75
C ARG A 182 21.69 -18.96 3.28
N PHE A 183 20.71 -18.46 2.54
CA PHE A 183 20.54 -18.74 1.12
C PHE A 183 21.20 -17.68 0.24
N PHE A 184 21.10 -16.41 0.64
CA PHE A 184 21.57 -15.28 -0.16
C PHE A 184 23.03 -14.87 0.15
N ALA A 185 23.57 -15.26 1.29
CA ALA A 185 24.93 -14.95 1.73
C ALA A 185 25.24 -13.44 1.69
N MET A 186 24.26 -12.60 2.00
CA MET A 186 24.41 -11.14 2.04
C MET A 186 23.60 -10.54 3.19
N GLU A 187 23.91 -9.29 3.53
CA GLU A 187 23.17 -8.55 4.54
C GLU A 187 21.78 -8.12 4.02
N PHE A 188 20.81 -7.96 4.93
CA PHE A 188 19.44 -7.55 4.62
C PHE A 188 19.41 -6.27 3.79
N SER A 189 20.15 -5.23 4.20
CA SER A 189 20.21 -3.94 3.51
C SER A 189 20.66 -4.05 2.05
N ARG A 190 21.56 -5.01 1.76
CA ARG A 190 22.02 -5.25 0.39
C ARG A 190 20.93 -5.90 -0.46
N ALA A 191 20.24 -6.90 0.09
CA ALA A 191 19.14 -7.59 -0.61
C ALA A 191 17.98 -6.62 -0.87
N ASP A 192 17.62 -5.82 0.11
CA ASP A 192 16.59 -4.78 0.04
C ASP A 192 16.92 -3.74 -1.06
N TYR A 193 18.15 -3.22 -1.08
CA TYR A 193 18.61 -2.28 -2.11
C TYR A 193 18.54 -2.88 -3.52
N LEU A 194 19.01 -4.13 -3.70
CA LEU A 194 18.94 -4.81 -5.01
C LEU A 194 17.51 -4.98 -5.50
N CYS A 195 16.59 -5.32 -4.61
CA CYS A 195 15.16 -5.42 -4.92
C CYS A 195 14.57 -4.06 -5.28
N GLY A 196 14.89 -3.01 -4.52
CA GLY A 196 14.42 -1.64 -4.75
C GLY A 196 14.89 -1.06 -6.09
N THR A 197 16.06 -1.46 -6.56
CA THR A 197 16.62 -1.05 -7.85
C THR A 197 16.28 -2.01 -9.01
N GLY A 198 15.35 -2.97 -8.80
CA GLY A 198 14.86 -3.87 -9.84
C GLY A 198 15.75 -5.07 -10.14
N GLN A 199 16.85 -5.27 -9.42
CA GLN A 199 17.76 -6.40 -9.60
C GLN A 199 17.25 -7.64 -8.82
N LYS A 200 16.14 -8.26 -9.29
CA LYS A 200 15.45 -9.34 -8.57
C LYS A 200 15.79 -10.76 -9.04
N ALA A 201 16.58 -10.92 -10.10
CA ALA A 201 16.87 -12.24 -10.69
C ALA A 201 17.52 -13.22 -9.72
N PHE A 202 18.31 -12.74 -8.76
CA PHE A 202 18.95 -13.57 -7.74
C PHE A 202 17.95 -14.28 -6.81
N ILE A 203 16.76 -13.73 -6.62
CA ILE A 203 15.72 -14.32 -5.76
C ILE A 203 15.37 -15.71 -6.26
N ALA A 204 14.98 -15.83 -7.52
CA ALA A 204 14.58 -17.09 -8.14
C ALA A 204 15.69 -18.15 -8.09
N ALA A 205 16.96 -17.71 -8.18
CA ALA A 205 18.11 -18.59 -8.18
C ALA A 205 18.47 -19.13 -6.78
N LEU A 206 18.30 -18.30 -5.73
CA LEU A 206 18.82 -18.58 -4.39
C LEU A 206 17.74 -19.00 -3.38
N MET A 207 16.46 -18.81 -3.67
CA MET A 207 15.37 -19.17 -2.75
C MET A 207 15.26 -20.67 -2.50
N PRO A 208 14.91 -21.07 -1.25
CA PRO A 208 14.68 -22.48 -0.94
C PRO A 208 13.47 -23.02 -1.72
N LYS A 209 13.66 -24.18 -2.37
CA LYS A 209 12.62 -24.81 -3.23
C LYS A 209 11.73 -25.81 -2.49
N HIS A 210 12.07 -26.13 -1.24
CA HIS A 210 11.36 -27.08 -0.41
C HIS A 210 10.74 -26.40 0.81
N PRO A 211 9.66 -26.94 1.38
CA PRO A 211 9.09 -26.43 2.62
C PRO A 211 10.13 -26.41 3.75
N LEU A 212 10.09 -25.38 4.56
CA LEU A 212 10.95 -25.21 5.72
C LEU A 212 10.11 -25.28 6.98
N TYR A 213 10.59 -25.97 8.03
CA TYR A 213 9.92 -25.96 9.32
C TYR A 213 10.33 -24.70 10.11
N ILE A 214 9.32 -23.99 10.61
CA ILE A 214 9.52 -22.75 11.38
C ILE A 214 10.30 -23.05 12.67
N ASP A 215 10.09 -24.21 13.29
CA ASP A 215 10.75 -24.62 14.53
C ASP A 215 12.28 -24.74 14.41
N PHE A 216 12.82 -24.79 13.18
CA PHE A 216 14.28 -24.79 12.94
C PHE A 216 14.86 -23.39 12.80
N LEU A 217 14.03 -22.36 12.77
CA LEU A 217 14.49 -20.97 12.83
C LEU A 217 14.83 -20.57 14.26
N SER A 218 15.61 -19.50 14.42
CA SER A 218 15.86 -18.96 15.75
C SER A 218 14.57 -18.52 16.45
N PRO A 219 14.50 -18.57 17.80
CA PRO A 219 13.33 -18.11 18.54
C PRO A 219 12.93 -16.66 18.20
N GLU A 220 13.92 -15.79 17.98
CA GLU A 220 13.71 -14.38 17.59
C GLU A 220 13.04 -14.27 16.21
N ALA A 221 13.47 -15.11 15.25
CA ALA A 221 12.87 -15.15 13.91
C ALA A 221 11.43 -15.67 13.96
N GLN A 222 11.19 -16.74 14.72
CA GLN A 222 9.84 -17.28 14.92
C GLN A 222 8.89 -16.23 15.51
N ALA A 223 9.38 -15.44 16.48
CA ALA A 223 8.60 -14.42 17.17
C ALA A 223 8.14 -13.26 16.28
N VAL A 224 8.80 -12.99 15.16
CA VAL A 224 8.48 -11.86 14.27
C VAL A 224 7.70 -12.24 13.02
N ILE A 225 7.50 -13.51 12.73
CA ILE A 225 6.71 -13.98 11.58
C ILE A 225 5.31 -13.40 11.63
N GLY A 226 4.91 -12.72 10.55
CA GLY A 226 3.60 -12.08 10.41
C GLY A 226 3.40 -10.85 11.29
N LYS A 227 4.44 -10.30 11.90
CA LYS A 227 4.40 -9.05 12.66
C LYS A 227 4.91 -7.89 11.85
N VAL A 228 4.29 -6.73 12.04
CA VAL A 228 4.69 -5.49 11.37
C VAL A 228 5.71 -4.72 12.20
N HIS A 229 6.53 -3.93 11.52
CA HIS A 229 7.35 -2.91 12.16
C HIS A 229 6.45 -1.93 12.96
N PRO A 230 6.86 -1.46 14.15
CA PRO A 230 6.04 -0.56 14.97
C PRO A 230 5.55 0.69 14.22
N GLN A 231 6.37 1.30 13.39
CA GLN A 231 5.99 2.46 12.56
C GLN A 231 4.98 2.12 11.46
N THR A 232 4.82 0.86 11.10
CA THR A 232 3.88 0.37 10.07
C THR A 232 2.53 -0.05 10.69
N ALA A 233 2.47 -0.25 12.01
CA ALA A 233 1.25 -0.67 12.71
C ALA A 233 0.03 0.25 12.45
N PRO A 234 0.15 1.59 12.37
CA PRO A 234 -0.98 2.45 12.02
C PRO A 234 -1.52 2.17 10.61
N ALA A 235 -0.64 1.95 9.62
CA ALA A 235 -1.04 1.62 8.25
C ALA A 235 -1.77 0.27 8.19
N ARG A 236 -1.30 -0.74 8.92
CA ARG A 236 -1.98 -2.03 9.08
C ARG A 236 -3.40 -1.85 9.62
N THR A 237 -3.55 -1.08 10.70
CA THR A 237 -4.85 -0.81 11.30
C THR A 237 -5.81 -0.13 10.31
N VAL A 238 -5.32 0.80 9.48
CA VAL A 238 -6.12 1.44 8.43
C VAL A 238 -6.63 0.40 7.45
N LEU A 239 -5.77 -0.48 6.94
CA LEU A 239 -6.15 -1.52 5.97
C LEU A 239 -7.11 -2.55 6.58
N GLU A 240 -6.88 -3.00 7.81
CA GLU A 240 -7.77 -3.94 8.50
C GLU A 240 -9.18 -3.36 8.68
N LYS A 241 -9.30 -2.07 8.99
CA LYS A 241 -10.59 -1.36 9.05
C LYS A 241 -11.28 -1.23 7.68
N GLU A 242 -10.53 -1.29 6.60
CA GLU A 242 -11.05 -1.32 5.23
C GLU A 242 -11.43 -2.75 4.76
N GLY A 243 -11.12 -3.79 5.55
CA GLY A 243 -11.49 -5.18 5.27
C GLY A 243 -10.34 -6.09 4.87
N PHE A 244 -9.12 -5.57 4.84
CA PHE A 244 -7.94 -6.39 4.58
C PHE A 244 -7.69 -7.36 5.74
N ARG A 245 -7.13 -8.54 5.41
CA ARG A 245 -6.84 -9.59 6.37
C ARG A 245 -5.47 -10.21 6.12
N TYR A 246 -4.82 -10.63 7.18
CA TYR A 246 -3.67 -11.50 7.13
C TYR A 246 -4.14 -12.95 6.97
N LEU A 247 -3.78 -13.59 5.86
CA LEU A 247 -4.15 -14.96 5.52
C LEU A 247 -2.93 -15.87 5.42
N ASN A 248 -1.97 -15.68 6.32
CA ASN A 248 -0.76 -16.51 6.46
C ASN A 248 0.23 -16.41 5.29
N TYR A 249 0.28 -15.27 4.62
CA TYR A 249 1.34 -14.94 3.67
C TYR A 249 2.27 -13.90 4.27
N ILE A 250 3.57 -14.12 4.14
CA ILE A 250 4.59 -13.22 4.66
C ILE A 250 5.60 -12.86 3.59
N ASP A 251 6.21 -11.70 3.74
CA ASP A 251 7.34 -11.25 2.94
C ASP A 251 8.54 -12.20 3.10
N ILE A 252 9.26 -12.44 2.01
CA ILE A 252 10.38 -13.37 1.97
C ILE A 252 11.67 -12.83 2.61
N PHE A 253 11.77 -11.53 2.84
CA PHE A 253 12.95 -10.87 3.38
C PHE A 253 12.86 -10.61 4.88
N ASP A 254 11.78 -9.97 5.33
CA ASP A 254 11.63 -9.54 6.71
C ASP A 254 10.55 -10.29 7.51
N GLY A 255 9.81 -11.20 6.85
CA GLY A 255 8.74 -11.98 7.48
C GLY A 255 7.49 -11.17 7.83
N GLY A 256 7.39 -9.93 7.36
CA GLY A 256 6.22 -9.08 7.54
C GLY A 256 4.97 -9.65 6.87
N PRO A 257 3.76 -9.35 7.37
CA PRO A 257 2.54 -9.92 6.83
C PRO A 257 2.17 -9.29 5.49
N THR A 258 1.71 -10.10 4.54
CA THR A 258 0.95 -9.65 3.38
C THR A 258 -0.52 -9.67 3.75
N LEU A 259 -1.17 -8.51 3.67
CA LEU A 259 -2.61 -8.38 3.85
C LEU A 259 -3.29 -8.46 2.49
N GLU A 260 -4.49 -9.03 2.45
CA GLU A 260 -5.27 -9.13 1.22
C GLU A 260 -6.75 -8.84 1.43
N CYS A 261 -7.42 -8.38 0.37
CA CYS A 261 -8.85 -8.14 0.32
C CYS A 261 -9.37 -8.31 -1.11
N ASP A 262 -10.58 -8.84 -1.27
CA ASP A 262 -11.30 -8.70 -2.54
C ASP A 262 -11.64 -7.22 -2.73
N ILE A 263 -11.32 -6.65 -3.90
CA ILE A 263 -11.46 -5.21 -4.16
C ILE A 263 -12.89 -4.71 -3.87
N ASP A 264 -13.91 -5.49 -4.26
CA ASP A 264 -15.32 -5.12 -4.08
C ASP A 264 -15.79 -5.24 -2.61
N ARG A 265 -14.97 -5.81 -1.73
CA ARG A 265 -15.20 -5.88 -0.29
C ARG A 265 -14.50 -4.77 0.49
N VAL A 266 -13.58 -4.04 -0.13
CA VAL A 266 -12.95 -2.88 0.51
C VAL A 266 -14.02 -1.86 0.91
N ARG A 267 -14.08 -1.51 2.20
CA ARG A 267 -15.15 -0.64 2.73
C ARG A 267 -15.28 0.67 1.99
N ALA A 268 -14.17 1.37 1.77
CA ALA A 268 -14.19 2.67 1.09
C ALA A 268 -14.69 2.54 -0.36
N ILE A 269 -14.38 1.45 -1.05
CA ILE A 269 -14.92 1.19 -2.41
C ILE A 269 -16.42 0.93 -2.33
N ARG A 270 -16.83 -0.03 -1.51
CA ARG A 270 -18.23 -0.49 -1.41
C ARG A 270 -19.18 0.59 -0.87
N LYS A 271 -18.68 1.46 0.00
CA LYS A 271 -19.48 2.51 0.67
C LYS A 271 -19.36 3.86 0.00
N SER A 272 -18.44 4.03 -0.95
CA SER A 272 -18.36 5.27 -1.71
C SER A 272 -19.57 5.41 -2.65
N ARG A 273 -19.99 6.63 -2.86
CA ARG A 273 -21.11 6.97 -3.73
C ARG A 273 -20.82 8.23 -4.51
N LEU A 274 -21.50 8.40 -5.61
CA LEU A 274 -21.46 9.63 -6.38
C LEU A 274 -22.45 10.63 -5.78
N VAL A 275 -22.00 11.87 -5.63
CA VAL A 275 -22.79 13.00 -5.16
C VAL A 275 -22.58 14.17 -6.10
N THR A 276 -23.60 15.04 -6.23
CA THR A 276 -23.50 16.22 -7.08
C THR A 276 -22.91 17.39 -6.29
N THR A 277 -21.93 18.08 -6.88
CA THR A 277 -21.30 19.25 -6.24
C THR A 277 -22.16 20.49 -6.35
N GLU A 278 -22.18 21.30 -5.31
CA GLU A 278 -22.75 22.64 -5.25
C GLU A 278 -21.68 23.64 -4.80
N ALA A 279 -21.68 24.83 -5.42
CA ALA A 279 -20.79 25.90 -5.00
C ALA A 279 -21.39 26.65 -3.79
N GLY A 280 -20.60 26.77 -2.73
CA GLY A 280 -21.03 27.46 -1.52
C GLY A 280 -20.02 27.28 -0.38
N GLU A 281 -20.39 27.78 0.79
CA GLU A 281 -19.68 27.47 2.02
C GLU A 281 -20.31 26.23 2.65
N THR A 282 -19.47 25.38 3.25
CA THR A 282 -19.96 24.19 3.97
C THR A 282 -20.98 24.64 5.02
N PRO A 283 -22.19 24.07 5.02
CA PRO A 283 -23.22 24.44 6.00
C PRO A 283 -22.68 24.25 7.43
N PRO A 284 -23.02 25.17 8.35
CA PRO A 284 -22.63 25.02 9.74
C PRO A 284 -23.21 23.73 10.33
N GLY A 285 -22.36 22.94 10.95
CA GLY A 285 -22.72 21.66 11.55
C GLY A 285 -21.49 20.86 11.96
N ASP A 286 -21.67 19.89 12.85
CA ASP A 286 -20.62 18.96 13.27
C ASP A 286 -20.55 17.77 12.31
N TRP A 287 -20.17 18.04 11.06
CA TRP A 287 -20.09 17.03 10.01
C TRP A 287 -18.82 16.21 10.10
N PRO A 288 -18.91 14.90 9.89
CA PRO A 288 -17.72 14.05 9.86
C PRO A 288 -16.81 14.40 8.67
N LEU A 289 -15.54 14.05 8.83
CA LEU A 289 -14.59 14.17 7.75
C LEU A 289 -14.86 13.12 6.68
N CYS A 290 -15.02 13.56 5.43
CA CYS A 290 -15.24 12.72 4.27
C CYS A 290 -14.05 12.81 3.31
N LEU A 291 -13.74 11.69 2.68
CA LEU A 291 -12.82 11.61 1.55
C LEU A 291 -13.61 11.81 0.28
N VAL A 292 -13.18 12.76 -0.54
CA VAL A 292 -13.82 13.10 -1.80
C VAL A 292 -12.82 13.04 -2.94
N ALA A 293 -13.23 12.49 -4.08
CA ALA A 293 -12.41 12.42 -5.29
C ALA A 293 -13.26 12.76 -6.52
N ASN A 294 -12.65 13.39 -7.51
CA ASN A 294 -13.26 13.54 -8.83
C ASN A 294 -13.28 12.20 -9.58
N GLU A 295 -14.05 12.13 -10.66
CA GLU A 295 -14.17 10.95 -11.55
C GLU A 295 -13.34 11.14 -12.84
N GLN A 296 -12.32 12.01 -12.83
CA GLN A 296 -11.51 12.34 -14.00
C GLN A 296 -10.22 11.53 -14.02
N TYR A 297 -10.11 10.58 -14.94
CA TYR A 297 -8.94 9.68 -14.99
C TYR A 297 -7.61 10.44 -15.09
N HIS A 298 -7.43 11.28 -16.09
CA HIS A 298 -6.15 11.98 -16.31
C HIS A 298 -5.88 13.15 -15.34
N GLN A 299 -6.89 13.62 -14.65
CA GLN A 299 -6.81 14.73 -13.70
C GLN A 299 -7.34 14.32 -12.32
N PHE A 300 -7.10 13.07 -11.94
CA PHE A 300 -7.57 12.57 -10.65
C PHE A 300 -7.09 13.46 -9.50
N ARG A 301 -8.02 13.84 -8.63
CA ARG A 301 -7.76 14.61 -7.40
C ARG A 301 -8.60 14.04 -6.28
N ALA A 302 -8.02 14.02 -5.07
CA ALA A 302 -8.77 13.70 -3.86
C ALA A 302 -8.36 14.62 -2.71
N LEU A 303 -9.31 14.94 -1.85
CA LEU A 303 -9.09 15.77 -0.66
C LEU A 303 -10.07 15.38 0.47
N LEU A 304 -9.90 15.99 1.62
CA LEU A 304 -10.79 15.81 2.77
C LEU A 304 -11.66 17.05 2.96
N VAL A 305 -12.94 16.83 3.19
CA VAL A 305 -13.93 17.87 3.53
C VAL A 305 -14.81 17.40 4.67
N HIS A 306 -15.35 18.34 5.44
CA HIS A 306 -16.43 18.07 6.37
C HIS A 306 -17.76 18.12 5.61
N ALA A 307 -18.51 17.01 5.61
CA ALA A 307 -19.75 16.92 4.86
C ALA A 307 -20.72 15.89 5.47
N ASP A 308 -22.00 16.02 5.11
CA ASP A 308 -23.00 14.99 5.37
C ASP A 308 -22.68 13.75 4.51
N PRO A 309 -22.27 12.62 5.12
CA PRO A 309 -21.92 11.42 4.35
C PRO A 309 -23.11 10.78 3.64
N ASP A 310 -24.35 11.10 4.04
CA ASP A 310 -25.58 10.53 3.50
C ASP A 310 -26.35 11.50 2.59
N GLY A 311 -25.92 12.79 2.50
CA GLY A 311 -26.53 13.80 1.60
C GLY A 311 -26.29 13.50 0.12
N ASP A 312 -27.23 13.82 -0.78
CA ASP A 312 -27.10 13.60 -2.23
C ASP A 312 -26.32 14.72 -2.93
N THR A 313 -26.12 15.83 -2.25
CA THR A 313 -25.32 16.98 -2.71
C THR A 313 -24.15 17.23 -1.76
N LEU A 314 -23.06 17.76 -2.33
CA LEU A 314 -21.86 18.15 -1.60
C LEU A 314 -21.56 19.62 -1.88
N THR A 315 -21.71 20.46 -0.86
CA THR A 315 -21.34 21.87 -0.95
C THR A 315 -19.84 22.03 -0.79
N LEU A 316 -19.20 22.67 -1.77
CA LEU A 316 -17.77 22.92 -1.81
C LEU A 316 -17.48 24.40 -2.04
N SER A 317 -16.48 24.94 -1.35
CA SER A 317 -15.94 26.27 -1.62
C SER A 317 -15.31 26.34 -3.03
N ALA A 318 -15.17 27.55 -3.56
CA ALA A 318 -14.50 27.76 -4.84
C ALA A 318 -13.08 27.17 -4.87
N ARG A 319 -12.37 27.22 -3.73
CA ARG A 319 -11.03 26.62 -3.58
C ARG A 319 -11.07 25.10 -3.65
N GLU A 320 -12.01 24.45 -2.98
CA GLU A 320 -12.13 22.98 -3.00
C GLU A 320 -12.54 22.48 -4.38
N LEU A 321 -13.45 23.17 -5.07
CA LEU A 321 -13.81 22.87 -6.46
C LEU A 321 -12.60 22.98 -7.39
N ASP A 322 -11.80 24.04 -7.29
CA ASP A 322 -10.57 24.18 -8.09
C ASP A 322 -9.55 23.09 -7.76
N MET A 323 -9.35 22.76 -6.49
CA MET A 323 -8.44 21.65 -6.07
C MET A 323 -8.89 20.31 -6.63
N LEU A 324 -10.19 20.03 -6.66
CA LEU A 324 -10.76 18.82 -7.26
C LEU A 324 -10.84 18.87 -8.80
N LYS A 325 -10.53 19.99 -9.42
CA LYS A 325 -10.72 20.20 -10.87
C LYS A 325 -12.17 19.96 -11.33
N CYS A 326 -13.11 20.43 -10.52
CA CYS A 326 -14.54 20.25 -10.72
C CYS A 326 -15.27 21.60 -10.75
N HIS A 327 -16.51 21.59 -11.25
CA HIS A 327 -17.44 22.71 -11.24
C HIS A 327 -18.69 22.34 -10.45
N ALA A 328 -19.48 23.32 -10.05
CA ALA A 328 -20.81 23.07 -9.51
C ALA A 328 -21.66 22.30 -10.52
N GLY A 329 -22.33 21.24 -10.07
CA GLY A 329 -23.12 20.34 -10.91
C GLY A 329 -22.35 19.09 -11.36
N ASP A 330 -21.03 19.04 -11.21
CA ASP A 330 -20.25 17.83 -11.50
C ASP A 330 -20.50 16.75 -10.44
N GLN A 331 -20.31 15.49 -10.83
CA GLN A 331 -20.33 14.37 -9.89
C GLN A 331 -18.93 14.09 -9.34
N VAL A 332 -18.87 13.88 -8.04
CA VAL A 332 -17.66 13.45 -7.33
C VAL A 332 -17.98 12.22 -6.49
N ARG A 333 -16.98 11.39 -6.24
CA ARG A 333 -17.10 10.23 -5.38
C ARG A 333 -16.78 10.60 -3.93
N MET A 334 -17.65 10.23 -3.01
CA MET A 334 -17.51 10.57 -1.60
C MET A 334 -17.67 9.32 -0.72
N VAL A 335 -16.90 9.27 0.38
CA VAL A 335 -17.06 8.30 1.45
C VAL A 335 -16.63 8.89 2.79
N ARG A 336 -17.33 8.54 3.86
CA ARG A 336 -16.89 8.87 5.22
C ARG A 336 -15.50 8.31 5.49
N LEU A 337 -14.59 9.15 5.97
CA LEU A 337 -13.16 8.81 6.13
C LEU A 337 -12.95 7.67 7.15
N ILE A 338 -13.59 7.76 8.30
CA ILE A 338 -13.52 6.77 9.37
C ILE A 338 -14.88 6.07 9.46
N PRO A 339 -14.93 4.73 9.50
CA PRO A 339 -16.19 4.00 9.70
C PRO A 339 -16.88 4.47 10.99
N GLU A 340 -18.20 4.45 10.98
CA GLU A 340 -18.94 4.56 12.26
C GLU A 340 -18.61 3.35 13.13
N GLU A 341 -18.24 3.64 14.37
CA GLU A 341 -18.22 2.59 15.37
C GLU A 341 -19.66 2.15 15.59
N LYS A 342 -19.96 0.90 15.27
CA LYS A 342 -21.25 0.34 15.67
C LYS A 342 -21.26 0.38 17.21
N THR A 343 -22.04 1.27 17.76
CA THR A 343 -22.47 1.14 19.17
C THR A 343 -23.09 -0.25 19.30
N ALA A 344 -22.38 -1.11 20.06
CA ALA A 344 -22.81 -2.47 20.36
C ALA A 344 -24.06 -2.46 21.22
#